data_1686bdfb129e9922f6e2ffd1bd5f37c6
#
_entry.id   1686bdfb129e9922f6e2ffd1bd5f37c6
#
_cell.length_a   1.000
_cell.length_b   1.000
_cell.length_c   1.000
_cell.angle_alpha   90.00
_cell.angle_beta   90.00
_cell.angle_gamma   90.00
#
_symmetry.space_group_name_H-M   'P 1'
#
loop_
_entity.id
_entity.type
_entity.pdbx_description
1 polymer ?
#
loop_
_entity_poly.entity_id
_entity_poly.type
_entity_poly.pdbx_seq_one_letter_code
_entity_poly.pdbx_strand_id
1 'polypeptide(L)'
;DRISELYIQQLSTHTHLFKDTISVLEYLNSKYTLHIITNGFEHVQQRKLENSGIARFFKTVLTAEKIGVKKPHPTIFLSAMKTAEVLPEHAMMIGDSLEADIQGALKLGMQAIHFNSHKEAYHEECLIIDQLSDLTNLL
;
A
#
# COMPACT_ATOMS: atom_id res chain seq x y z
N ASP A 1 8.22 17.33 4.64
CA ASP A 1 9.05 16.15 4.75
C ASP A 1 8.89 15.22 3.58
N ARG A 2 9.98 14.57 3.30
CA ARG A 2 10.05 13.78 2.10
C ARG A 2 9.62 12.33 2.36
N ILE A 3 8.68 11.85 1.54
CA ILE A 3 8.30 10.45 1.56
C ILE A 3 9.39 9.64 0.86
N SER A 4 9.83 8.56 1.49
CA SER A 4 10.81 7.62 0.92
C SER A 4 10.27 6.22 0.77
N GLU A 5 9.30 5.82 1.61
CA GLU A 5 8.73 4.48 1.63
C GLU A 5 7.25 4.52 1.31
N LEU A 6 6.81 3.73 0.35
CA LEU A 6 5.40 3.56 0.01
C LEU A 6 4.95 2.15 0.39
N TYR A 7 3.84 2.08 1.12
CA TYR A 7 3.22 0.83 1.53
C TYR A 7 1.91 0.68 0.78
N ILE A 8 1.77 -0.37 0.00
CA ILE A 8 0.67 -0.56 -0.93
C ILE A 8 -0.12 -1.80 -0.54
N GLN A 9 -1.45 -1.70 -0.60
CA GLN A 9 -2.33 -2.81 -0.25
C GLN A 9 -2.90 -3.51 -1.48
N GLN A 10 -3.51 -2.78 -2.39
CA GLN A 10 -4.34 -3.38 -3.43
C GLN A 10 -3.91 -2.92 -4.81
N LEU A 11 -3.51 -3.88 -5.66
CA LEU A 11 -3.08 -3.62 -7.03
C LEU A 11 -3.84 -4.47 -8.04
N SER A 12 -4.72 -5.34 -7.58
CA SER A 12 -5.45 -6.23 -8.46
C SER A 12 -6.87 -6.46 -7.98
N THR A 13 -7.74 -6.76 -8.94
CA THR A 13 -9.01 -7.37 -8.65
C THR A 13 -8.77 -8.84 -8.31
N HIS A 14 -9.83 -9.62 -8.14
CA HIS A 14 -9.68 -11.03 -7.85
C HIS A 14 -8.84 -11.80 -8.90
N THR A 15 -8.94 -11.41 -10.17
CA THR A 15 -8.31 -12.14 -11.27
C THR A 15 -7.29 -11.35 -12.10
N HIS A 16 -7.31 -10.02 -12.04
CA HIS A 16 -6.49 -9.17 -12.91
C HIS A 16 -5.86 -8.02 -12.16
N LEU A 17 -4.69 -7.59 -12.62
CA LEU A 17 -4.11 -6.33 -12.16
C LEU A 17 -5.00 -5.17 -12.59
N PHE A 18 -5.02 -4.11 -11.78
CA PHE A 18 -5.68 -2.87 -12.20
C PHE A 18 -4.95 -2.28 -13.40
N LYS A 19 -5.68 -1.48 -14.17
CA LYS A 19 -5.12 -0.83 -15.35
C LYS A 19 -3.89 -0.01 -14.95
N ASP A 20 -2.87 -0.05 -15.81
CA ASP A 20 -1.63 0.70 -15.68
C ASP A 20 -0.76 0.32 -14.46
N THR A 21 -1.05 -0.80 -13.79
CA THR A 21 -0.32 -1.21 -12.60
C THR A 21 1.20 -1.27 -12.83
N ILE A 22 1.63 -1.93 -13.89
CA ILE A 22 3.07 -2.12 -14.12
C ILE A 22 3.76 -0.80 -14.40
N SER A 23 3.19 0.03 -15.26
CA SER A 23 3.80 1.33 -15.57
C SER A 23 3.86 2.25 -14.35
N VAL A 24 2.82 2.22 -13.52
CA VAL A 24 2.80 3.00 -12.27
C VAL A 24 3.87 2.49 -11.30
N LEU A 25 4.00 1.16 -11.15
CA LEU A 25 5.01 0.59 -10.27
C LEU A 25 6.42 0.90 -10.75
N GLU A 26 6.66 0.86 -12.04
CA GLU A 26 7.96 1.24 -12.60
C GLU A 26 8.29 2.69 -12.27
N TYR A 27 7.34 3.59 -12.45
CA TYR A 27 7.51 4.99 -12.10
C TYR A 27 7.82 5.17 -10.61
N LEU A 28 7.00 4.59 -9.74
CA LEU A 28 7.16 4.74 -8.29
C LEU A 28 8.46 4.11 -7.80
N ASN A 29 8.83 2.98 -8.36
CA ASN A 29 10.06 2.29 -7.97
C ASN A 29 11.32 3.07 -8.31
N SER A 30 11.24 3.99 -9.28
CA SER A 30 12.36 4.87 -9.61
C SER A 30 12.57 5.96 -8.58
N LYS A 31 11.59 6.25 -7.73
CA LYS A 31 11.59 7.35 -6.77
C LYS A 31 11.48 6.93 -5.31
N TYR A 32 10.87 5.79 -5.05
CA TYR A 32 10.55 5.33 -3.69
C TYR A 32 10.91 3.87 -3.52
N THR A 33 11.05 3.44 -2.28
CA THR A 33 11.10 2.03 -1.94
C THR A 33 9.68 1.55 -1.72
N LEU A 34 9.30 0.44 -2.37
CA LEU A 34 7.93 -0.06 -2.34
C LEU A 34 7.81 -1.28 -1.45
N HIS A 35 6.72 -1.36 -0.72
CA HIS A 35 6.40 -2.44 0.20
C HIS A 35 4.92 -2.78 0.09
N ILE A 36 4.56 -3.98 0.53
CA ILE A 36 3.16 -4.36 0.67
C ILE A 36 2.84 -4.61 2.14
N ILE A 37 1.69 -4.11 2.60
CA ILE A 37 1.08 -4.49 3.87
C ILE A 37 -0.32 -5.00 3.55
N THR A 38 -0.59 -6.25 3.86
CA THR A 38 -1.85 -6.89 3.49
C THR A 38 -2.44 -7.72 4.62
N ASN A 39 -3.77 -7.79 4.68
CA ASN A 39 -4.48 -8.70 5.58
C ASN A 39 -4.61 -10.11 5.01
N GLY A 40 -4.11 -10.34 3.80
CA GLY A 40 -4.15 -11.66 3.16
C GLY A 40 -3.14 -12.65 3.75
N PHE A 41 -3.24 -13.89 3.31
CA PHE A 41 -2.32 -14.94 3.71
C PHE A 41 -1.02 -14.85 2.93
N GLU A 42 0.09 -15.20 3.59
CA GLU A 42 1.42 -15.01 3.04
C GLU A 42 1.61 -15.73 1.71
N HIS A 43 1.31 -17.01 1.67
CA HIS A 43 1.57 -17.78 0.45
C HIS A 43 0.61 -17.41 -0.69
N VAL A 44 -0.61 -16.98 -0.37
CA VAL A 44 -1.56 -16.50 -1.38
C VAL A 44 -1.05 -15.20 -2.01
N GLN A 45 -0.60 -14.27 -1.18
CA GLN A 45 -0.06 -12.98 -1.66
C GLN A 45 1.19 -13.19 -2.50
N GLN A 46 2.12 -14.04 -2.04
CA GLN A 46 3.33 -14.31 -2.78
C GLN A 46 3.03 -14.90 -4.16
N ARG A 47 2.11 -15.85 -4.22
CA ARG A 47 1.71 -16.47 -5.49
C ARG A 47 1.10 -15.42 -6.43
N LYS A 48 0.23 -14.56 -5.93
CA LYS A 48 -0.40 -13.51 -6.73
C LYS A 48 0.65 -12.54 -7.29
N LEU A 49 1.61 -12.15 -6.47
CA LEU A 49 2.68 -11.24 -6.91
C LEU A 49 3.56 -11.87 -7.98
N GLU A 50 3.94 -13.12 -7.78
CA GLU A 50 4.78 -13.84 -8.75
C GLU A 50 4.05 -14.09 -10.06
N ASN A 51 2.80 -14.56 -9.99
CA ASN A 51 2.02 -14.86 -11.18
C ASN A 51 1.71 -13.61 -12.01
N SER A 52 1.56 -12.46 -11.37
CA SER A 52 1.29 -11.20 -12.06
C SER A 52 2.57 -10.48 -12.52
N GLY A 53 3.74 -10.98 -12.11
CA GLY A 53 5.03 -10.40 -12.52
C GLY A 53 5.39 -9.11 -11.79
N ILE A 54 4.76 -8.81 -10.66
CA ILE A 54 5.02 -7.55 -9.94
C ILE A 54 5.82 -7.73 -8.65
N ALA A 55 6.16 -8.97 -8.27
CA ALA A 55 6.93 -9.23 -7.06
C ALA A 55 8.24 -8.45 -7.01
N ARG A 56 8.89 -8.26 -8.16
CA ARG A 56 10.19 -7.59 -8.25
C ARG A 56 10.18 -6.13 -7.80
N PHE A 57 9.02 -5.51 -7.75
CA PHE A 57 8.92 -4.09 -7.38
C PHE A 57 8.95 -3.87 -5.87
N PHE A 58 8.69 -4.90 -5.08
CA PHE A 58 8.50 -4.74 -3.64
C PHE A 58 9.69 -5.27 -2.84
N LYS A 59 10.23 -4.41 -2.00
CA LYS A 59 11.34 -4.78 -1.13
C LYS A 59 10.88 -5.72 -0.02
N THR A 60 9.71 -5.48 0.56
CA THR A 60 9.14 -6.34 1.60
C THR A 60 7.65 -6.56 1.36
N VAL A 61 7.16 -7.70 1.84
CA VAL A 61 5.73 -8.03 1.86
C VAL A 61 5.40 -8.46 3.27
N LEU A 62 4.56 -7.68 3.95
CA LEU A 62 4.18 -7.95 5.32
C LEU A 62 2.71 -8.34 5.37
N THR A 63 2.44 -9.49 5.94
CA THR A 63 1.08 -10.04 6.02
C THR A 63 0.59 -10.07 7.46
N ALA A 64 -0.73 -9.99 7.62
CA ALA A 64 -1.36 -10.15 8.92
C ALA A 64 -1.06 -11.52 9.51
N GLU A 65 -0.99 -12.54 8.66
CA GLU A 65 -0.65 -13.90 9.08
C GLU A 65 0.71 -13.96 9.78
N LYS A 66 1.71 -13.29 9.21
CA LYS A 66 3.06 -13.28 9.74
C LYS A 66 3.16 -12.51 11.07
N ILE A 67 2.44 -11.40 11.18
CA ILE A 67 2.51 -10.53 12.36
C ILE A 67 1.56 -11.00 13.47
N GLY A 68 0.44 -11.63 13.10
CA GLY A 68 -0.55 -12.11 14.06
C GLY A 68 -1.71 -11.16 14.32
N VAL A 69 -1.71 -9.99 13.69
CA VAL A 69 -2.81 -9.03 13.80
C VAL A 69 -3.09 -8.42 12.44
N LYS A 70 -4.33 -7.99 12.22
CA LYS A 70 -4.78 -7.39 10.97
C LYS A 70 -4.78 -5.87 11.03
N LYS A 71 -4.62 -5.21 9.87
CA LYS A 71 -4.92 -3.79 9.77
C LYS A 71 -6.39 -3.57 10.19
N PRO A 72 -6.73 -2.53 10.92
CA PRO A 72 -5.92 -1.34 11.25
C PRO A 72 -5.15 -1.43 12.56
N HIS A 73 -4.89 -2.62 13.09
CA HIS A 73 -4.14 -2.73 14.33
C HIS A 73 -2.76 -2.07 14.14
N PRO A 74 -2.34 -1.18 15.06
CA PRO A 74 -1.11 -0.41 14.86
C PRO A 74 0.16 -1.25 14.74
N THR A 75 0.20 -2.43 15.34
CA THR A 75 1.40 -3.28 15.34
C THR A 75 1.86 -3.63 13.92
N ILE A 76 0.93 -3.88 12.98
CA ILE A 76 1.33 -4.25 11.63
C ILE A 76 2.04 -3.08 10.92
N PHE A 77 1.54 -1.85 11.09
CA PHE A 77 2.19 -0.66 10.53
C PHE A 77 3.52 -0.37 11.19
N LEU A 78 3.57 -0.48 12.53
CA LEU A 78 4.79 -0.23 13.28
C LEU A 78 5.89 -1.23 12.93
N SER A 79 5.54 -2.50 12.77
CA SER A 79 6.49 -3.53 12.33
C SER A 79 7.05 -3.23 10.95
N ALA A 80 6.18 -2.80 10.03
CA ALA A 80 6.59 -2.46 8.67
C ALA A 80 7.59 -1.31 8.67
N MET A 81 7.30 -0.25 9.42
CA MET A 81 8.18 0.91 9.49
C MET A 81 9.49 0.59 10.20
N LYS A 82 9.45 -0.24 11.23
CA LYS A 82 10.65 -0.66 11.94
C LYS A 82 11.59 -1.47 11.03
N THR A 83 11.03 -2.37 10.23
CA THR A 83 11.81 -3.16 9.28
C THR A 83 12.49 -2.27 8.24
N ALA A 84 11.82 -1.23 7.78
CA ALA A 84 12.38 -0.29 6.82
C ALA A 84 13.23 0.80 7.47
N GLU A 85 13.27 0.85 8.80
CA GLU A 85 13.99 1.88 9.57
C GLU A 85 13.54 3.29 9.16
N VAL A 86 12.22 3.48 9.01
CA VAL A 86 11.64 4.74 8.57
C VAL A 86 10.71 5.30 9.66
N LEU A 87 10.67 6.63 9.76
CA LEU A 87 9.72 7.33 10.63
C LEU A 87 8.39 7.49 9.90
N PRO A 88 7.27 7.57 10.65
CA PRO A 88 5.95 7.70 10.03
C PRO A 88 5.83 8.86 9.05
N GLU A 89 6.46 9.99 9.35
CA GLU A 89 6.43 11.19 8.50
C GLU A 89 7.07 10.99 7.13
N HIS A 90 7.86 9.94 6.95
CA HIS A 90 8.50 9.60 5.68
C HIS A 90 7.86 8.40 4.99
N ALA A 91 6.75 7.93 5.53
CA ALA A 91 6.03 6.76 5.01
C ALA A 91 4.63 7.14 4.56
N MET A 92 4.16 6.51 3.49
CA MET A 92 2.82 6.73 2.97
C MET A 92 2.14 5.40 2.71
N MET A 93 0.86 5.31 3.08
CA MET A 93 0.01 4.15 2.80
C MET A 93 -0.89 4.44 1.61
N ILE A 94 -0.92 3.53 0.65
CA ILE A 94 -1.82 3.59 -0.50
C ILE A 94 -2.69 2.34 -0.43
N GLY A 95 -3.98 2.52 -0.19
CA GLY A 95 -4.87 1.40 0.01
C GLY A 95 -6.30 1.68 -0.35
N ASP A 96 -7.12 0.63 -0.35
CA ASP A 96 -8.50 0.68 -0.81
C ASP A 96 -9.53 0.68 0.32
N SER A 97 -9.10 0.51 1.56
CA SER A 97 -10.00 0.51 2.72
C SER A 97 -9.80 1.77 3.56
N LEU A 98 -10.85 2.57 3.67
CA LEU A 98 -10.78 3.76 4.51
C LEU A 98 -10.42 3.41 5.96
N GLU A 99 -11.08 2.40 6.53
CA GLU A 99 -10.84 2.03 7.92
C GLU A 99 -9.51 1.31 8.12
N ALA A 100 -9.25 0.26 7.35
CA ALA A 100 -8.08 -0.58 7.58
C ALA A 100 -6.78 0.08 7.14
N ASP A 101 -6.78 0.71 5.97
CA ASP A 101 -5.55 1.26 5.40
C ASP A 101 -5.35 2.73 5.76
N ILE A 102 -6.35 3.54 5.48
CA ILE A 102 -6.19 4.99 5.56
C ILE A 102 -6.20 5.48 7.02
N GLN A 103 -7.27 5.17 7.74
CA GLN A 103 -7.37 5.60 9.14
C GLN A 103 -6.30 4.96 10.01
N GLY A 104 -5.99 3.68 9.75
CA GLY A 104 -4.93 3.00 10.46
C GLY A 104 -3.58 3.69 10.30
N ALA A 105 -3.24 4.09 9.08
CA ALA A 105 -1.98 4.78 8.81
C ALA A 105 -1.96 6.20 9.37
N LEU A 106 -3.03 6.96 9.17
CA LEU A 106 -3.10 8.35 9.63
C LEU A 106 -2.95 8.47 11.15
N LYS A 107 -3.50 7.53 11.90
CA LYS A 107 -3.40 7.53 13.36
C LYS A 107 -1.96 7.43 13.87
N LEU A 108 -1.06 6.90 13.04
CA LEU A 108 0.34 6.74 13.41
C LEU A 108 1.24 7.84 12.84
N GLY A 109 0.67 8.82 12.15
CA GLY A 109 1.42 9.91 11.56
C GLY A 109 1.93 9.65 10.15
N MET A 110 1.52 8.54 9.54
CA MET A 110 1.82 8.29 8.13
C MET A 110 0.93 9.16 7.26
N GLN A 111 1.39 9.46 6.06
CA GLN A 111 0.52 10.02 5.04
C GLN A 111 -0.25 8.88 4.36
N ALA A 112 -1.32 9.23 3.64
CA ALA A 112 -2.15 8.23 2.98
C ALA A 112 -2.78 8.77 1.71
N ILE A 113 -3.00 7.87 0.75
CA ILE A 113 -3.81 8.11 -0.44
C ILE A 113 -4.80 6.95 -0.54
N HIS A 114 -6.08 7.28 -0.65
CA HIS A 114 -7.13 6.28 -0.78
C HIS A 114 -7.38 5.98 -2.26
N PHE A 115 -7.05 4.75 -2.66
CA PHE A 115 -7.39 4.26 -4.00
C PHE A 115 -8.82 3.71 -3.95
N ASN A 116 -9.77 4.51 -4.45
CA ASN A 116 -11.20 4.21 -4.32
C ASN A 116 -11.69 3.19 -5.35
N SER A 117 -11.09 2.00 -5.32
CA SER A 117 -11.44 0.92 -6.26
C SER A 117 -12.84 0.35 -6.00
N HIS A 118 -13.37 0.53 -4.80
CA HIS A 118 -14.70 0.03 -4.43
C HIS A 118 -15.82 1.03 -4.66
N LYS A 119 -15.49 2.20 -5.21
CA LYS A 119 -16.49 3.26 -5.50
C LYS A 119 -17.28 3.69 -4.27
N GLU A 120 -16.59 3.83 -3.15
CA GLU A 120 -17.19 4.30 -1.91
C GLU A 120 -17.41 5.80 -1.92
N ALA A 121 -18.21 6.31 -0.97
CA ALA A 121 -18.43 7.74 -0.82
C ALA A 121 -17.13 8.47 -0.53
N TYR A 122 -16.95 9.65 -1.12
CA TYR A 122 -15.77 10.46 -0.89
C TYR A 122 -15.77 11.05 0.53
N HIS A 123 -14.59 11.27 1.06
CA HIS A 123 -14.34 11.80 2.39
C HIS A 123 -13.23 12.85 2.32
N GLU A 124 -12.94 13.49 3.45
CA GLU A 124 -11.94 14.55 3.51
C GLU A 124 -10.69 14.16 4.33
N GLU A 125 -10.48 12.88 4.59
CA GLU A 125 -9.39 12.43 5.46
C GLU A 125 -8.04 12.41 4.74
N CYS A 126 -8.03 12.20 3.43
CA CYS A 126 -6.81 12.21 2.61
C CYS A 126 -7.19 12.39 1.14
N LEU A 127 -6.17 12.47 0.29
CA LEU A 127 -6.41 12.45 -1.16
C LEU A 127 -7.04 11.13 -1.58
N ILE A 128 -7.96 11.22 -2.53
CA ILE A 128 -8.65 10.05 -3.09
C ILE A 128 -8.33 10.00 -4.58
N ILE A 129 -7.93 8.84 -5.07
CA ILE A 129 -7.73 8.61 -6.49
C ILE A 129 -8.67 7.51 -6.94
N ASP A 130 -9.13 7.58 -8.18
CA ASP A 130 -10.00 6.57 -8.78
C ASP A 130 -9.23 5.64 -9.72
N GLN A 131 -8.04 6.05 -10.16
CA GLN A 131 -7.18 5.28 -11.07
C GLN A 131 -5.75 5.28 -10.54
N LEU A 132 -5.07 4.15 -10.68
CA LEU A 132 -3.67 4.05 -10.24
C LEU A 132 -2.76 5.04 -10.97
N SER A 133 -3.06 5.33 -12.25
CA SER A 133 -2.25 6.27 -13.02
C SER A 133 -2.22 7.67 -12.43
N ASP A 134 -3.18 8.03 -11.58
CA ASP A 134 -3.17 9.31 -10.88
C ASP A 134 -1.94 9.47 -9.99
N LEU A 135 -1.37 8.37 -9.52
CA LEU A 135 -0.18 8.41 -8.67
C LEU A 135 1.03 9.01 -9.38
N THR A 136 1.14 8.84 -10.68
CA THR A 136 2.27 9.40 -11.44
C THR A 136 2.22 10.92 -11.51
N ASN A 137 1.06 11.52 -11.28
CA ASN A 137 0.90 12.97 -11.24
C ASN A 137 1.05 13.54 -9.83
N LEU A 138 0.85 12.70 -8.80
CA LEU A 138 0.87 13.13 -7.40
C LEU A 138 2.23 12.87 -6.74
N LEU A 139 2.93 11.88 -7.17
CA LEU A 139 4.16 11.40 -6.57
C LEU A 139 5.31 11.43 -7.58
#